data_86c6530f840eb0ac5313faa2499af38b
#
_entry.id   86c6530f840eb0ac5313faa2499af38b
#
_cell.length_a   1.000
_cell.length_b   1.000
_cell.length_c   1.000
_cell.angle_alpha   90.00
_cell.angle_beta   90.00
_cell.angle_gamma   90.00
#
_symmetry.space_group_name_H-M   'P 1'
#
loop_
_entity.id
_entity.type
_entity.pdbx_description
1 polymer ?
#
loop_
_entity_poly.entity_id
_entity_poly.type
_entity_poly.pdbx_seq_one_letter_code
_entity_poly.pdbx_strand_id
1 'polypeptide(L)'
;MKRAFIFACLTGLRFSDIQKLKWSEMQQSTELGHYIRFVQQKTKGSETLPISDEAYNLLGEKGKPTDPVFPDLIYSDSRNADLYRWMIKAGIEKHITFHCARHTYATLQLTLGTDIFTVSKLLGHRHLKTTQIYANVIDEKKTVAANKINIGL
;
A
#
# COMPACT_ATOMS: atom_id res chain seq x y z
N MET A 1 13.25 5.74 6.11
CA MET A 1 12.67 5.95 4.76
C MET A 1 12.44 4.64 3.99
N LYS A 2 13.48 3.82 3.66
CA LYS A 2 13.35 2.60 2.83
C LYS A 2 12.28 1.63 3.35
N ARG A 3 12.36 1.24 4.63
CA ARG A 3 11.42 0.32 5.28
C ARG A 3 9.97 0.79 5.17
N ALA A 4 9.73 2.08 5.43
CA ALA A 4 8.41 2.70 5.32
C ALA A 4 7.91 2.75 3.87
N PHE A 5 8.79 2.95 2.88
CA PHE A 5 8.44 2.93 1.46
C PHE A 5 8.01 1.52 1.02
N ILE A 6 8.78 0.48 1.38
CA ILE A 6 8.41 -0.91 1.08
C ILE A 6 7.10 -1.28 1.78
N PHE A 7 6.93 -0.88 3.04
CA PHE A 7 5.68 -1.06 3.76
C PHE A 7 4.49 -0.40 3.03
N ALA A 8 4.68 0.81 2.48
CA ALA A 8 3.66 1.47 1.65
C ALA A 8 3.38 0.69 0.35
N CYS A 9 4.39 0.05 -0.27
CA CYS A 9 4.20 -0.82 -1.43
C CYS A 9 3.38 -2.08 -1.13
N LEU A 10 3.40 -2.56 0.11
CA LEU A 10 2.68 -3.77 0.55
C LEU A 10 1.31 -3.47 1.16
N THR A 11 1.04 -2.22 1.55
CA THR A 11 -0.20 -1.85 2.25
C THR A 11 -1.05 -0.81 1.53
N GLY A 12 -0.46 -0.09 0.58
CA GLY A 12 -1.12 1.02 -0.11
C GLY A 12 -1.39 2.25 0.75
N LEU A 13 -0.91 2.29 2.00
CA LEU A 13 -1.11 3.43 2.90
C LEU A 13 -0.45 4.71 2.37
N ARG A 14 -1.04 5.85 2.69
CA ARG A 14 -0.46 7.16 2.38
C ARG A 14 0.70 7.47 3.30
N PHE A 15 1.63 8.29 2.85
CA PHE A 15 2.74 8.79 3.69
C PHE A 15 2.25 9.33 5.03
N SER A 16 1.22 10.19 5.01
CA SER A 16 0.66 10.81 6.22
C SER A 16 0.06 9.82 7.21
N ASP A 17 -0.48 8.70 6.72
CA ASP A 17 -1.06 7.65 7.57
C ASP A 17 0.07 6.82 8.20
N ILE A 18 1.09 6.44 7.42
CA ILE A 18 2.26 5.71 7.91
C ILE A 18 3.08 6.54 8.92
N GLN A 19 3.23 7.84 8.66
CA GLN A 19 3.98 8.75 9.54
C GLN A 19 3.38 8.83 10.96
N LYS A 20 2.07 8.71 11.07
CA LYS A 20 1.34 8.81 12.34
C LYS A 20 0.94 7.46 12.92
N LEU A 21 1.26 6.36 12.22
CA LEU A 21 0.91 5.01 12.63
C LEU A 21 1.56 4.68 13.98
N LYS A 22 0.74 4.23 14.92
CA LYS A 22 1.19 3.85 16.29
C LYS A 22 1.09 2.34 16.47
N TRP A 23 1.85 1.83 17.42
CA TRP A 23 1.80 0.43 17.77
C TRP A 23 0.44 -0.01 18.34
N SER A 24 -0.32 0.90 18.98
CA SER A 24 -1.70 0.63 19.42
C SER A 24 -2.68 0.34 18.27
N GLU A 25 -2.37 0.80 17.06
CA GLU A 25 -3.20 0.61 15.87
C GLU A 25 -2.91 -0.73 15.16
N MET A 26 -1.78 -1.39 15.52
CA MET A 26 -1.40 -2.71 15.01
C MET A 26 -2.09 -3.79 15.84
N GLN A 27 -2.94 -4.58 15.20
CA GLN A 27 -3.76 -5.60 15.85
C GLN A 27 -3.63 -6.94 15.13
N GLN A 28 -4.08 -8.01 15.80
CA GLN A 28 -4.09 -9.37 15.27
C GLN A 28 -5.37 -10.08 15.70
N SER A 29 -5.97 -10.83 14.79
CA SER A 29 -7.09 -11.74 15.08
C SER A 29 -6.92 -13.04 14.30
N THR A 30 -7.69 -14.06 14.70
CA THR A 30 -7.71 -15.36 14.00
C THR A 30 -8.33 -15.25 12.61
N GLU A 31 -9.24 -14.31 12.39
CA GLU A 31 -9.93 -14.14 11.10
C GLU A 31 -9.13 -13.32 10.09
N LEU A 32 -8.50 -12.22 10.54
CA LEU A 32 -7.84 -11.24 9.66
C LEU A 32 -6.32 -11.39 9.62
N GLY A 33 -5.73 -12.24 10.51
CA GLY A 33 -4.29 -12.22 10.71
C GLY A 33 -3.85 -10.87 11.31
N HIS A 34 -2.79 -10.29 10.77
CA HIS A 34 -2.34 -8.95 11.14
C HIS A 34 -3.17 -7.88 10.42
N TYR A 35 -3.59 -6.84 11.14
CA TYR A 35 -4.32 -5.71 10.56
C TYR A 35 -4.04 -4.40 11.29
N ILE A 36 -4.31 -3.31 10.60
CA ILE A 36 -4.20 -1.95 11.13
C ILE A 36 -5.61 -1.40 11.29
N ARG A 37 -5.92 -0.87 12.49
CA ARG A 37 -7.15 -0.11 12.73
C ARG A 37 -6.80 1.33 13.04
N PHE A 38 -7.11 2.23 12.14
CA PHE A 38 -6.68 3.62 12.20
C PHE A 38 -7.72 4.58 11.60
N VAL A 39 -7.53 5.87 11.87
CA VAL A 39 -8.30 6.95 11.23
C VAL A 39 -7.45 7.60 10.14
N GLN A 40 -7.91 7.50 8.89
CA GLN A 40 -7.20 8.10 7.75
C GLN A 40 -7.04 9.62 7.92
N GLN A 41 -5.84 10.14 7.74
CA GLN A 41 -5.55 11.57 7.94
C GLN A 41 -6.29 12.46 6.94
N LYS A 42 -6.39 12.04 5.69
CA LYS A 42 -7.02 12.83 4.62
C LYS A 42 -8.55 12.78 4.64
N THR A 43 -9.13 11.60 4.84
CA THR A 43 -10.59 11.39 4.72
C THR A 43 -11.33 11.37 6.04
N LYS A 44 -10.59 11.26 7.17
CA LYS A 44 -11.12 11.12 8.54
C LYS A 44 -12.04 9.90 8.73
N GLY A 45 -12.01 8.95 7.80
CA GLY A 45 -12.71 7.67 7.93
C GLY A 45 -11.94 6.71 8.84
N SER A 46 -12.68 5.94 9.66
CA SER A 46 -12.12 4.79 10.37
C SER A 46 -11.95 3.63 9.39
N GLU A 47 -10.76 3.03 9.37
CA GLU A 47 -10.39 1.96 8.45
C GLU A 47 -9.84 0.78 9.22
N THR A 48 -10.17 -0.42 8.74
CA THR A 48 -9.52 -1.68 9.14
C THR A 48 -8.86 -2.25 7.89
N LEU A 49 -7.54 -2.29 7.90
CA LEU A 49 -6.73 -2.75 6.77
C LEU A 49 -5.99 -4.03 7.15
N PRO A 50 -6.37 -5.20 6.63
CA PRO A 50 -5.55 -6.40 6.73
C PRO A 50 -4.19 -6.19 6.04
N ILE A 51 -3.13 -6.72 6.62
CA ILE A 51 -1.78 -6.65 6.06
C ILE A 51 -1.15 -8.04 6.02
N SER A 52 -0.27 -8.26 5.07
CA SER A 52 0.47 -9.52 4.97
C SER A 52 1.51 -9.66 6.07
N ASP A 53 1.95 -10.90 6.34
CA ASP A 53 3.02 -11.18 7.28
C ASP A 53 4.33 -10.49 6.84
N GLU A 54 4.60 -10.41 5.53
CA GLU A 54 5.75 -9.67 5.01
C GLU A 54 5.69 -8.19 5.38
N ALA A 55 4.50 -7.58 5.28
CA ALA A 55 4.31 -6.19 5.68
C ALA A 55 4.51 -6.02 7.19
N TYR A 56 3.97 -6.95 7.99
CA TYR A 56 4.14 -6.94 9.44
C TYR A 56 5.62 -7.09 9.85
N ASN A 57 6.36 -8.00 9.24
CA ASN A 57 7.78 -8.24 9.52
C ASN A 57 8.68 -7.02 9.22
N LEU A 58 8.23 -6.10 8.37
CA LEU A 58 8.93 -4.83 8.13
C LEU A 58 8.84 -3.83 9.29
N LEU A 59 7.93 -4.03 10.24
CA LEU A 59 7.73 -3.06 11.33
C LEU A 59 8.88 -3.05 12.33
N GLY A 60 9.61 -4.16 12.47
CA GLY A 60 10.70 -4.33 13.43
C GLY A 60 10.18 -4.64 14.83
N GLU A 61 10.98 -4.31 15.84
CA GLU A 61 10.61 -4.56 17.24
C GLU A 61 9.44 -3.69 17.68
N LYS A 62 8.51 -4.33 18.40
CA LYS A 62 7.32 -3.65 18.91
C LYS A 62 7.67 -2.69 20.02
N GLY A 63 7.34 -1.41 19.84
CA GLY A 63 7.46 -0.36 20.84
C GLY A 63 6.26 -0.30 21.80
N LYS A 64 6.20 0.75 22.62
CA LYS A 64 5.04 1.03 23.48
C LYS A 64 3.82 1.36 22.62
N PRO A 65 2.60 1.14 23.10
CA PRO A 65 1.38 1.39 22.32
C PRO A 65 1.28 2.81 21.73
N THR A 66 1.81 3.80 22.42
CA THR A 66 1.79 5.21 22.00
C THR A 66 2.90 5.60 21.03
N ASP A 67 3.93 4.77 20.91
CA ASP A 67 5.09 5.05 20.07
C ASP A 67 4.74 4.95 18.59
N PRO A 68 5.31 5.81 17.74
CA PRO A 68 5.17 5.66 16.29
C PRO A 68 5.88 4.41 15.80
N VAL A 69 5.27 3.70 14.84
CA VAL A 69 5.86 2.51 14.20
C VAL A 69 7.10 2.88 13.37
N PHE A 70 7.09 4.09 12.78
CA PHE A 70 8.19 4.62 11.98
C PHE A 70 8.65 5.99 12.55
N PRO A 71 9.40 6.02 13.65
CA PRO A 71 9.73 7.29 14.35
C PRO A 71 10.53 8.27 13.50
N ASP A 72 11.37 7.76 12.57
CA ASP A 72 12.23 8.59 11.71
C ASP A 72 11.58 8.96 10.36
N LEU A 73 10.29 8.71 10.20
CA LEU A 73 9.58 9.03 8.96
C LEU A 73 9.13 10.50 8.97
N ILE A 74 10.04 11.39 8.58
CA ILE A 74 9.81 12.83 8.48
C ILE A 74 9.77 13.21 7.00
N TYR A 75 8.77 14.01 6.60
CA TYR A 75 8.73 14.59 5.26
C TYR A 75 9.69 15.76 5.18
N SER A 76 10.73 15.62 4.35
CA SER A 76 11.69 16.70 4.09
C SER A 76 12.37 16.47 2.74
N ASP A 77 12.95 17.52 2.18
CA ASP A 77 13.68 17.43 0.91
C ASP A 77 14.89 16.49 1.00
N SER A 78 15.58 16.49 2.14
CA SER A 78 16.71 15.57 2.37
C SER A 78 16.24 14.10 2.37
N ARG A 79 15.07 13.79 2.94
CA ARG A 79 14.53 12.42 2.94
C ARG A 79 14.03 11.99 1.55
N ASN A 80 13.52 12.92 0.76
CA ASN A 80 13.18 12.65 -0.65
C ASN A 80 14.46 12.39 -1.46
N ALA A 81 15.53 13.12 -1.20
CA ALA A 81 16.84 12.86 -1.82
C ALA A 81 17.41 11.47 -1.43
N ASP A 82 17.18 11.00 -0.18
CA ASP A 82 17.57 9.64 0.22
C ASP A 82 16.80 8.57 -0.54
N LEU A 83 15.50 8.78 -0.77
CA LEU A 83 14.69 7.89 -1.60
C LEU A 83 15.21 7.86 -3.04
N TYR A 84 15.49 9.03 -3.62
CA TYR A 84 16.03 9.14 -4.96
C TYR A 84 17.38 8.42 -5.10
N ARG A 85 18.34 8.68 -4.20
CA ARG A 85 19.66 8.00 -4.21
C ARG A 85 19.51 6.47 -4.11
N TRP A 86 18.53 6.00 -3.32
CA TRP A 86 18.27 4.58 -3.22
C TRP A 86 17.72 4.00 -4.52
N MET A 87 16.82 4.71 -5.22
CA MET A 87 16.30 4.29 -6.52
C MET A 87 17.42 4.21 -7.56
N ILE A 88 18.29 5.21 -7.64
CA ILE A 88 19.46 5.18 -8.55
C ILE A 88 20.37 3.98 -8.25
N LYS A 89 20.66 3.70 -6.97
CA LYS A 89 21.45 2.50 -6.58
C LYS A 89 20.77 1.19 -6.96
N ALA A 90 19.47 1.16 -7.09
CA ALA A 90 18.70 0.01 -7.55
C ALA A 90 18.53 -0.06 -9.08
N GLY A 91 19.18 0.84 -9.84
CA GLY A 91 19.06 0.91 -11.30
C GLY A 91 17.74 1.52 -11.80
N ILE A 92 17.01 2.22 -10.93
CA ILE A 92 15.73 2.85 -11.27
C ILE A 92 15.98 4.34 -11.55
N GLU A 93 15.95 4.72 -12.82
CA GLU A 93 16.19 6.10 -13.27
C GLU A 93 14.93 6.98 -13.22
N LYS A 94 13.74 6.37 -13.10
CA LYS A 94 12.48 7.10 -13.00
C LYS A 94 12.43 7.95 -11.74
N HIS A 95 11.82 9.13 -11.85
CA HIS A 95 11.55 9.97 -10.69
C HIS A 95 10.49 9.30 -9.78
N ILE A 96 10.96 8.73 -8.68
CA ILE A 96 10.10 8.04 -7.70
C ILE A 96 9.88 8.95 -6.50
N THR A 97 8.61 9.22 -6.21
CA THR A 97 8.16 9.85 -4.97
C THR A 97 7.60 8.80 -4.00
N PHE A 98 7.42 9.14 -2.74
CA PHE A 98 6.83 8.21 -1.78
C PHE A 98 5.43 7.74 -2.21
N HIS A 99 4.67 8.59 -2.93
CA HIS A 99 3.33 8.23 -3.42
C HIS A 99 3.36 7.11 -4.47
N CYS A 100 4.48 6.92 -5.17
CA CYS A 100 4.63 5.81 -6.13
C CYS A 100 4.47 4.44 -5.45
N ALA A 101 4.79 4.30 -4.16
CA ALA A 101 4.56 3.07 -3.42
C ALA A 101 3.08 2.65 -3.43
N ARG A 102 2.18 3.62 -3.25
CA ARG A 102 0.74 3.35 -3.29
C ARG A 102 0.25 3.00 -4.70
N HIS A 103 0.82 3.60 -5.75
CA HIS A 103 0.57 3.20 -7.13
C HIS A 103 1.05 1.76 -7.38
N THR A 104 2.25 1.43 -6.88
CA THR A 104 2.80 0.07 -6.95
C THR A 104 1.86 -0.94 -6.30
N TYR A 105 1.37 -0.66 -5.08
CA TYR A 105 0.39 -1.52 -4.41
C TYR A 105 -0.86 -1.75 -5.27
N ALA A 106 -1.46 -0.68 -5.79
CA ALA A 106 -2.67 -0.77 -6.59
C ALA A 106 -2.46 -1.60 -7.87
N THR A 107 -1.38 -1.35 -8.59
CA THR A 107 -1.07 -2.09 -9.82
C THR A 107 -0.74 -3.56 -9.54
N LEU A 108 0.02 -3.86 -8.49
CA LEU A 108 0.31 -5.23 -8.08
C LEU A 108 -0.97 -6.00 -7.71
N GLN A 109 -1.85 -5.42 -6.91
CA GLN A 109 -3.12 -6.04 -6.54
C GLN A 109 -3.96 -6.37 -7.78
N LEU A 110 -4.11 -5.42 -8.71
CA LEU A 110 -4.82 -5.66 -9.96
C LEU A 110 -4.13 -6.71 -10.83
N THR A 111 -2.80 -6.70 -10.92
CA THR A 111 -2.01 -7.69 -11.67
C THR A 111 -2.18 -9.09 -11.10
N LEU A 112 -2.21 -9.23 -9.78
CA LEU A 112 -2.43 -10.50 -9.08
C LEU A 112 -3.89 -10.99 -9.13
N GLY A 113 -4.82 -10.20 -9.66
CA GLY A 113 -6.20 -10.63 -9.87
C GLY A 113 -7.22 -10.05 -8.91
N THR A 114 -6.81 -9.22 -7.96
CA THR A 114 -7.77 -8.50 -7.11
C THR A 114 -8.62 -7.58 -7.98
N ASP A 115 -9.93 -7.61 -7.82
CA ASP A 115 -10.84 -6.75 -8.57
C ASP A 115 -10.69 -5.27 -8.18
N ILE A 116 -11.05 -4.38 -9.10
CA ILE A 116 -10.85 -2.93 -8.92
C ILE A 116 -11.68 -2.36 -7.76
N PHE A 117 -12.83 -2.95 -7.45
CA PHE A 117 -13.68 -2.50 -6.36
C PHE A 117 -13.00 -2.80 -5.01
N THR A 118 -12.48 -4.01 -4.84
CA THR A 118 -11.70 -4.42 -3.67
C THR A 118 -10.46 -3.55 -3.52
N VAL A 119 -9.70 -3.31 -4.61
CA VAL A 119 -8.53 -2.41 -4.58
C VAL A 119 -8.94 -0.99 -4.16
N SER A 120 -10.07 -0.49 -4.66
CA SER A 120 -10.59 0.82 -4.27
C SER A 120 -10.88 0.90 -2.77
N LYS A 121 -11.44 -0.17 -2.19
CA LYS A 121 -11.68 -0.29 -0.74
C LYS A 121 -10.38 -0.35 0.05
N LEU A 122 -9.44 -1.21 -0.33
CA LEU A 122 -8.12 -1.33 0.32
C LEU A 122 -7.35 0.00 0.33
N LEU A 123 -7.50 0.79 -0.72
CA LEU A 123 -6.94 2.14 -0.80
C LEU A 123 -7.75 3.19 -0.01
N GLY A 124 -8.93 2.89 0.48
CA GLY A 124 -9.81 3.86 1.13
C GLY A 124 -10.20 5.01 0.19
N HIS A 125 -10.50 4.70 -1.07
CA HIS A 125 -11.03 5.67 -2.03
C HIS A 125 -12.53 5.84 -1.82
N ARG A 126 -13.01 7.07 -1.71
CA ARG A 126 -14.45 7.37 -1.60
C ARG A 126 -15.22 7.07 -2.89
N HIS A 127 -14.54 7.24 -4.03
CA HIS A 127 -15.13 7.05 -5.35
C HIS A 127 -14.28 6.09 -6.16
N LEU A 128 -14.92 5.10 -6.77
CA LEU A 128 -14.25 4.12 -7.64
C LEU A 128 -13.49 4.78 -8.80
N LYS A 129 -13.99 5.89 -9.30
CA LYS A 129 -13.35 6.70 -10.36
C LYS A 129 -11.88 7.03 -10.03
N THR A 130 -11.54 7.21 -8.75
CA THR A 130 -10.14 7.47 -8.33
C THR A 130 -9.23 6.27 -8.59
N THR A 131 -9.79 5.05 -8.61
CA THR A 131 -9.05 3.82 -8.86
C THR A 131 -8.97 3.51 -10.36
N GLN A 132 -9.83 4.10 -11.18
CA GLN A 132 -9.86 3.88 -12.64
C GLN A 132 -8.60 4.35 -13.37
N ILE A 133 -7.75 5.18 -12.73
CA ILE A 133 -6.42 5.53 -13.28
C ILE A 133 -5.55 4.29 -13.53
N TYR A 134 -5.88 3.16 -12.91
CA TYR A 134 -5.21 1.87 -13.10
C TYR A 134 -5.90 0.97 -14.13
N ALA A 135 -6.87 1.51 -14.90
CA ALA A 135 -7.69 0.74 -15.86
C ALA A 135 -6.85 0.00 -16.91
N ASN A 136 -5.73 0.59 -17.34
CA ASN A 136 -4.83 -0.06 -18.32
C ASN A 136 -4.37 -1.44 -17.87
N VAL A 137 -4.11 -1.65 -16.56
CA VAL A 137 -3.74 -2.97 -16.01
C VAL A 137 -4.87 -3.98 -16.15
N ILE A 138 -6.13 -3.50 -16.13
CA ILE A 138 -7.32 -4.36 -16.32
C ILE A 138 -7.48 -4.71 -17.79
N ASP A 139 -7.20 -3.78 -18.70
CA ASP A 139 -7.31 -4.00 -20.14
C ASP A 139 -6.37 -5.09 -20.64
N GLU A 140 -5.16 -5.18 -20.12
CA GLU A 140 -4.22 -6.27 -20.40
C GLU A 140 -4.79 -7.66 -20.06
N LYS A 141 -5.73 -7.75 -19.12
CA LYS A 141 -6.35 -9.01 -18.69
C LYS A 141 -7.59 -9.41 -19.50
N LYS A 142 -8.07 -8.55 -20.41
CA LYS A 142 -9.27 -8.85 -21.22
C LYS A 142 -9.11 -10.13 -22.03
N THR A 143 -7.94 -10.33 -22.64
CA THR A 143 -7.64 -11.55 -23.43
C THR A 143 -7.66 -12.80 -22.54
N VAL A 144 -7.08 -12.71 -21.34
CA VAL A 144 -7.07 -13.81 -20.37
C VAL A 144 -8.50 -14.12 -19.92
N ALA A 145 -9.32 -13.10 -19.67
CA ALA A 145 -10.71 -13.26 -19.25
C ALA A 145 -11.56 -13.92 -20.34
N ALA A 146 -11.38 -13.51 -21.61
CA ALA A 146 -12.10 -14.10 -22.74
C ALA A 146 -11.84 -15.61 -22.87
N ASN A 147 -10.60 -16.05 -22.64
CA ASN A 147 -10.20 -17.45 -22.74
C ASN A 147 -10.61 -18.33 -21.54
N LYS A 148 -11.18 -17.75 -20.48
CA LYS A 148 -11.68 -18.52 -19.32
C LYS A 148 -13.00 -19.23 -19.61
N ILE A 149 -13.77 -18.76 -20.60
CA ILE A 149 -15.04 -19.37 -20.99
C ILE A 149 -14.76 -20.41 -22.05
N ASN A 150 -14.79 -21.68 -21.70
CA ASN A 150 -14.66 -22.82 -22.60
C ASN A 150 -15.91 -23.70 -22.43
N ILE A 151 -16.69 -23.87 -23.50
CA ILE A 151 -17.91 -24.67 -23.51
C ILE A 151 -17.71 -26.06 -24.12
N GLY A 152 -16.44 -26.45 -24.38
CA GLY A 152 -16.09 -27.79 -24.79
C GLY A 152 -16.59 -28.17 -26.20
N LEU A 153 -16.66 -27.20 -27.14
CA LEU A 153 -16.99 -27.46 -28.56
C LEU A 153 -15.75 -27.93 -29.33
#